data_af3b2f78aa1796ba7323f99e79852df3
#
_entry.id   af3b2f78aa1796ba7323f99e79852df3
#
_cell.length_a   1.000
_cell.length_b   1.000
_cell.length_c   1.000
_cell.angle_alpha   90.00
_cell.angle_beta   90.00
_cell.angle_gamma   90.00
#
_symmetry.space_group_name_H-M   'P 1'
#
loop_
_entity.id
_entity.type
_entity.pdbx_description
1 polymer ?
#
loop_
_entity_poly.entity_id
_entity_poly.type
_entity_poly.pdbx_seq_one_letter_code
_entity_poly.pdbx_strand_id
1 'polypeptide(L)'
;INPDALIGVPGTSLTNKDSRYSGLKRVSNGRSQPSVELILALKPDLVIGAEGFHSRVLTSLKKLGVSTLAVKVNRWEKLEQASRTLENKIVDSDSIQSKISKLCPSQKFSKSIRTSVLILAGVSPKMSPGQQSWSGSLLDRLGLVNATKGLPGSSEFSGYITMSNERLLAIKPEKVLVVNPSGDATKTIESLSPFFPGLKKTDFKVMDYYGLINPGSLSSIKKACSNLSDL
;
A
#
# COMPACT_ATOMS: atom_id res chain seq x y z
N ILE A 1 10.89 15.16 -4.26
CA ILE A 1 9.92 16.23 -4.61
C ILE A 1 10.12 17.35 -3.62
N ASN A 2 10.10 18.57 -4.11
CA ASN A 2 10.23 19.76 -3.29
C ASN A 2 9.08 19.83 -2.26
N PRO A 3 9.33 19.77 -0.93
CA PRO A 3 8.29 19.85 0.09
C PRO A 3 7.55 21.19 0.07
N ASP A 4 8.23 22.27 -0.32
CA ASP A 4 7.68 23.62 -0.34
C ASP A 4 6.64 23.83 -1.46
N ALA A 5 6.61 22.94 -2.44
CA ALA A 5 5.57 22.90 -3.46
C ALA A 5 4.22 22.35 -2.93
N LEU A 6 4.17 21.78 -1.73
CA LEU A 6 2.93 21.28 -1.15
C LEU A 6 2.18 22.40 -0.42
N ILE A 7 0.95 22.66 -0.84
CA ILE A 7 0.07 23.70 -0.24
C ILE A 7 -1.14 23.09 0.49
N GLY A 8 -1.45 21.83 0.26
CA GLY A 8 -2.53 21.11 0.91
C GLY A 8 -2.38 19.60 0.84
N VAL A 9 -2.88 18.91 1.85
CA VAL A 9 -2.79 17.45 1.98
C VAL A 9 -4.08 16.86 2.55
N PRO A 10 -4.40 15.57 2.31
CA PRO A 10 -5.51 14.92 3.01
C PRO A 10 -5.22 14.77 4.50
N GLY A 11 -6.25 14.80 5.35
CA GLY A 11 -6.14 14.58 6.81
C GLY A 11 -6.08 13.10 7.17
N THR A 12 -5.18 12.35 6.60
CA THR A 12 -4.98 10.91 6.90
C THR A 12 -4.10 10.73 8.14
N SER A 13 -4.09 9.51 8.70
CA SER A 13 -3.19 9.19 9.82
C SER A 13 -1.71 9.35 9.46
N LEU A 14 -1.33 9.18 8.19
CA LEU A 14 0.03 9.43 7.70
C LEU A 14 0.38 10.92 7.76
N THR A 15 -0.47 11.77 7.20
CA THR A 15 -0.19 13.21 7.10
C THR A 15 -0.38 13.92 8.44
N ASN A 16 -1.28 13.44 9.31
CA ASN A 16 -1.52 14.04 10.62
C ASN A 16 -0.43 13.74 11.64
N LYS A 17 0.28 12.61 11.49
CA LYS A 17 1.38 12.21 12.38
C LYS A 17 2.75 12.71 11.92
N ASP A 18 2.87 13.22 10.71
CA ASP A 18 4.12 13.66 10.13
C ASP A 18 4.27 15.18 10.30
N SER A 19 5.24 15.62 11.11
CA SER A 19 5.49 17.02 11.40
C SER A 19 5.79 17.86 10.16
N ARG A 20 6.30 17.27 9.09
CA ARG A 20 6.55 17.96 7.81
C ARG A 20 5.29 18.57 7.20
N TYR A 21 4.11 18.03 7.54
CA TYR A 21 2.82 18.50 7.04
C TYR A 21 2.01 19.30 8.07
N SER A 22 2.59 19.64 9.22
CA SER A 22 1.86 20.30 10.33
C SER A 22 1.24 21.64 9.93
N GLY A 23 1.95 22.44 9.14
CA GLY A 23 1.50 23.77 8.66
C GLY A 23 0.58 23.72 7.43
N LEU A 24 0.37 22.55 6.79
CA LEU A 24 -0.39 22.46 5.57
C LEU A 24 -1.90 22.34 5.83
N LYS A 25 -2.70 22.95 4.95
CA LYS A 25 -4.17 22.84 5.01
C LYS A 25 -4.63 21.40 4.75
N ARG A 26 -5.62 20.95 5.52
CA ARG A 26 -6.27 19.65 5.33
C ARG A 26 -7.48 19.81 4.41
N VAL A 27 -7.42 19.21 3.23
CA VAL A 27 -8.50 19.27 2.22
C VAL A 27 -9.54 18.16 2.40
N SER A 28 -9.32 17.23 3.31
CA SER A 28 -10.25 16.19 3.74
C SER A 28 -9.92 15.72 5.16
N ASN A 29 -10.84 14.96 5.77
CA ASN A 29 -10.59 14.25 7.05
C ASN A 29 -9.91 12.88 6.85
N GLY A 30 -9.54 12.52 5.62
CA GLY A 30 -8.89 11.26 5.29
C GLY A 30 -9.83 10.06 5.14
N ARG A 31 -11.11 10.22 5.47
CA ARG A 31 -12.17 9.17 5.33
C ARG A 31 -13.21 9.53 4.26
N SER A 32 -13.45 10.82 4.06
CA SER A 32 -14.34 11.34 3.03
C SER A 32 -13.58 11.82 1.80
N GLN A 33 -14.32 12.07 0.72
CA GLN A 33 -13.77 12.74 -0.46
C GLN A 33 -13.24 14.13 -0.07
N PRO A 34 -12.16 14.60 -0.70
CA PRO A 34 -11.66 15.96 -0.52
C PRO A 34 -12.71 17.00 -0.94
N SER A 35 -12.73 18.14 -0.23
CA SER A 35 -13.58 19.27 -0.60
C SER A 35 -13.01 20.02 -1.80
N VAL A 36 -13.83 20.14 -2.85
CA VAL A 36 -13.47 20.91 -4.05
C VAL A 36 -13.27 22.38 -3.70
N GLU A 37 -14.11 22.94 -2.84
CA GLU A 37 -14.06 24.34 -2.40
C GLU A 37 -12.76 24.64 -1.64
N LEU A 38 -12.37 23.77 -0.70
CA LEU A 38 -11.10 23.94 0.04
C LEU A 38 -9.90 23.85 -0.89
N ILE A 39 -9.93 22.94 -1.87
CA ILE A 39 -8.86 22.83 -2.86
C ILE A 39 -8.78 24.09 -3.72
N LEU A 40 -9.90 24.59 -4.23
CA LEU A 40 -9.95 25.82 -5.05
C LEU A 40 -9.46 27.04 -4.27
N ALA A 41 -9.80 27.15 -2.98
CA ALA A 41 -9.36 28.25 -2.12
C ALA A 41 -7.82 28.30 -1.97
N LEU A 42 -7.13 27.16 -2.13
CA LEU A 42 -5.68 27.08 -2.12
C LEU A 42 -5.02 27.50 -3.44
N LYS A 43 -5.78 27.67 -4.52
CA LYS A 43 -5.30 28.02 -5.86
C LYS A 43 -4.12 27.14 -6.33
N PRO A 44 -4.25 25.80 -6.33
CA PRO A 44 -3.17 24.92 -6.72
C PRO A 44 -2.89 24.95 -8.22
N ASP A 45 -1.62 24.87 -8.62
CA ASP A 45 -1.24 24.65 -10.01
C ASP A 45 -1.47 23.21 -10.46
N LEU A 46 -1.43 22.25 -9.53
CA LEU A 46 -1.64 20.83 -9.80
C LEU A 46 -2.30 20.13 -8.60
N VAL A 47 -3.34 19.37 -8.88
CA VAL A 47 -3.97 18.47 -7.90
C VAL A 47 -3.70 17.02 -8.26
N ILE A 48 -3.09 16.28 -7.33
CA ILE A 48 -2.77 14.87 -7.49
C ILE A 48 -3.75 14.05 -6.65
N GLY A 49 -4.35 13.03 -7.25
CA GLY A 49 -5.29 12.16 -6.55
C GLY A 49 -5.18 10.70 -6.98
N ALA A 50 -5.69 9.79 -6.14
CA ALA A 50 -5.73 8.37 -6.47
C ALA A 50 -6.78 8.09 -7.55
N GLU A 51 -6.39 7.38 -8.60
CA GLU A 51 -7.30 6.89 -9.64
C GLU A 51 -8.38 6.00 -8.99
N GLY A 52 -9.59 6.13 -9.47
CA GLY A 52 -10.77 5.47 -8.90
C GLY A 52 -11.33 6.23 -7.71
N PHE A 53 -10.64 6.26 -6.59
CA PHE A 53 -11.14 6.87 -5.35
C PHE A 53 -11.39 8.38 -5.46
N HIS A 54 -10.48 9.15 -6.08
CA HIS A 54 -10.61 10.59 -6.24
C HIS A 54 -11.12 11.02 -7.62
N SER A 55 -11.51 10.10 -8.49
CA SER A 55 -11.86 10.41 -9.90
C SER A 55 -12.94 11.46 -10.03
N ARG A 56 -13.98 11.44 -9.17
CA ARG A 56 -15.07 12.44 -9.18
C ARG A 56 -14.55 13.84 -8.87
N VAL A 57 -13.74 13.97 -7.81
CA VAL A 57 -13.16 15.26 -7.39
C VAL A 57 -12.21 15.79 -8.46
N LEU A 58 -11.32 14.95 -8.98
CA LEU A 58 -10.39 15.33 -10.06
C LEU A 58 -11.13 15.78 -11.31
N THR A 59 -12.22 15.12 -11.68
CA THR A 59 -13.06 15.52 -12.83
C THR A 59 -13.71 16.88 -12.59
N SER A 60 -14.23 17.12 -11.39
CA SER A 60 -14.84 18.42 -11.04
C SER A 60 -13.80 19.54 -11.09
N LEU A 61 -12.63 19.34 -10.50
CA LEU A 61 -11.53 20.33 -10.53
C LEU A 61 -11.07 20.62 -11.95
N LYS A 62 -10.94 19.58 -12.80
CA LYS A 62 -10.59 19.76 -14.21
C LYS A 62 -11.59 20.63 -14.97
N LYS A 63 -12.90 20.44 -14.73
CA LYS A 63 -13.96 21.29 -15.32
C LYS A 63 -13.88 22.74 -14.87
N LEU A 64 -13.31 23.01 -13.70
CA LEU A 64 -13.07 24.33 -13.14
C LEU A 64 -11.70 24.92 -13.51
N GLY A 65 -11.00 24.30 -14.48
CA GLY A 65 -9.74 24.82 -15.01
C GLY A 65 -8.49 24.44 -14.21
N VAL A 66 -8.61 23.62 -13.15
CA VAL A 66 -7.45 23.18 -12.36
C VAL A 66 -6.77 22.01 -13.03
N SER A 67 -5.45 22.06 -13.18
CA SER A 67 -4.67 20.91 -13.67
C SER A 67 -4.75 19.73 -12.68
N THR A 68 -5.03 18.54 -13.18
CA THR A 68 -5.20 17.34 -12.34
C THR A 68 -4.34 16.18 -12.84
N LEU A 69 -3.86 15.36 -11.91
CA LEU A 69 -3.14 14.13 -12.18
C LEU A 69 -3.74 12.98 -11.36
N ALA A 70 -4.33 12.01 -12.04
CA ALA A 70 -4.73 10.75 -11.43
C ALA A 70 -3.55 9.78 -11.40
N VAL A 71 -3.26 9.19 -10.24
CA VAL A 71 -2.20 8.20 -10.07
C VAL A 71 -2.77 6.90 -9.54
N LYS A 72 -2.25 5.78 -10.05
CA LYS A 72 -2.57 4.44 -9.57
C LYS A 72 -1.29 3.74 -9.17
N VAL A 73 -1.17 3.43 -7.89
CA VAL A 73 0.00 2.74 -7.33
C VAL A 73 -0.45 1.41 -6.72
N ASN A 74 -0.78 0.47 -7.59
CA ASN A 74 -1.19 -0.88 -7.21
C ASN A 74 -0.12 -1.94 -7.51
N ARG A 75 1.04 -1.55 -8.04
CA ARG A 75 2.20 -2.38 -8.33
C ARG A 75 3.48 -1.54 -8.28
N TRP A 76 4.63 -2.19 -8.16
CA TRP A 76 5.93 -1.49 -8.11
C TRP A 76 6.19 -0.66 -9.37
N GLU A 77 5.94 -1.21 -10.54
CA GLU A 77 6.14 -0.53 -11.83
C GLU A 77 5.26 0.73 -11.95
N LYS A 78 4.07 0.70 -11.33
CA LYS A 78 3.17 1.87 -11.27
C LYS A 78 3.67 2.95 -10.32
N LEU A 79 4.35 2.58 -9.23
CA LEU A 79 5.04 3.54 -8.38
C LEU A 79 6.17 4.24 -9.15
N GLU A 80 7.00 3.48 -9.88
CA GLU A 80 8.06 4.04 -10.71
C GLU A 80 7.52 4.94 -11.82
N GLN A 81 6.43 4.53 -12.48
CA GLN A 81 5.77 5.35 -13.51
C GLN A 81 5.21 6.64 -12.93
N ALA A 82 4.50 6.57 -11.80
CA ALA A 82 3.94 7.74 -11.13
C ALA A 82 5.04 8.72 -10.71
N SER A 83 6.15 8.22 -10.17
CA SER A 83 7.27 9.08 -9.76
C SER A 83 7.93 9.80 -10.94
N ARG A 84 8.15 9.13 -12.10
CA ARG A 84 8.65 9.79 -13.32
C ARG A 84 7.69 10.87 -13.79
N THR A 85 6.38 10.59 -13.77
CA THR A 85 5.39 11.59 -14.17
C THR A 85 5.43 12.82 -13.27
N LEU A 86 5.66 12.62 -11.95
CA LEU A 86 5.78 13.71 -10.99
C LEU A 86 7.08 14.49 -11.14
N GLU A 87 8.22 13.82 -11.38
CA GLU A 87 9.49 14.48 -11.65
C GLU A 87 9.39 15.43 -12.86
N ASN A 88 8.71 15.01 -13.91
CA ASN A 88 8.51 15.82 -15.12
C ASN A 88 7.54 17.01 -14.94
N LYS A 89 6.73 17.02 -13.87
CA LYS A 89 5.72 18.05 -13.62
C LYS A 89 6.08 19.04 -12.51
N ILE A 90 7.02 18.67 -11.66
CA ILE A 90 7.42 19.46 -10.49
C ILE A 90 8.85 19.92 -10.70
N VAL A 91 9.03 21.23 -10.79
CA VAL A 91 10.36 21.86 -10.93
C VAL A 91 11.17 21.61 -9.66
N ASP A 92 12.49 21.47 -9.80
CA ASP A 92 13.44 21.23 -8.71
C ASP A 92 13.21 19.93 -7.90
N SER A 93 12.73 18.90 -8.55
CA SER A 93 12.63 17.58 -7.91
C SER A 93 14.00 16.88 -7.94
N ASP A 94 14.51 16.55 -6.76
CA ASP A 94 15.57 15.53 -6.65
C ASP A 94 15.13 14.24 -7.32
N SER A 95 16.03 13.51 -7.96
CA SER A 95 15.70 12.23 -8.59
C SER A 95 15.02 11.26 -7.62
N ILE A 96 13.70 11.13 -7.73
CA ILE A 96 12.89 10.20 -6.94
C ILE A 96 13.22 8.76 -7.37
N GLN A 97 13.59 8.55 -8.63
CA GLN A 97 13.90 7.23 -9.18
C GLN A 97 15.04 6.55 -8.40
N SER A 98 16.12 7.28 -8.13
CA SER A 98 17.25 6.76 -7.36
C SER A 98 16.85 6.44 -5.91
N LYS A 99 15.94 7.23 -5.32
CA LYS A 99 15.39 6.99 -3.97
C LYS A 99 14.51 5.74 -3.97
N ILE A 100 13.61 5.59 -4.95
CA ILE A 100 12.69 4.44 -5.05
C ILE A 100 13.45 3.13 -5.26
N SER A 101 14.43 3.11 -6.16
CA SER A 101 15.22 1.89 -6.42
C SER A 101 15.94 1.36 -5.17
N LYS A 102 16.31 2.25 -4.26
CA LYS A 102 16.99 1.92 -2.98
C LYS A 102 16.03 1.54 -1.85
N LEU A 103 14.73 1.84 -1.96
CA LEU A 103 13.76 1.54 -0.89
C LEU A 103 13.58 0.04 -0.69
N CYS A 104 13.55 -0.70 -1.79
CA CYS A 104 13.25 -2.12 -1.83
C CYS A 104 14.12 -2.74 -2.93
N PRO A 105 15.39 -3.02 -2.66
CA PRO A 105 16.28 -3.61 -3.66
C PRO A 105 15.70 -4.93 -4.15
N SER A 106 15.65 -5.08 -5.48
CA SER A 106 15.26 -6.35 -6.06
C SER A 106 16.30 -7.40 -5.69
N GLN A 107 15.90 -8.45 -5.01
CA GLN A 107 16.80 -9.55 -4.73
C GLN A 107 16.83 -10.49 -5.95
N LYS A 108 18.00 -10.67 -6.55
CA LYS A 108 18.21 -11.72 -7.53
C LYS A 108 18.39 -13.04 -6.76
N PHE A 109 17.29 -13.74 -6.54
CA PHE A 109 17.39 -15.03 -5.87
C PHE A 109 17.95 -16.09 -6.83
N SER A 110 18.93 -16.80 -6.37
CA SER A 110 19.25 -18.13 -6.86
C SER A 110 17.99 -19.02 -6.73
N LYS A 111 17.73 -19.88 -7.69
CA LYS A 111 16.49 -20.66 -7.87
C LYS A 111 16.09 -21.61 -6.72
N SER A 112 16.83 -21.68 -5.63
CA SER A 112 16.58 -22.58 -4.50
C SER A 112 15.67 -21.93 -3.46
N ILE A 113 14.56 -22.57 -3.20
CA ILE A 113 13.60 -22.38 -2.09
C ILE A 113 13.19 -20.93 -1.86
N ARG A 114 12.02 -20.57 -2.37
CA ARG A 114 11.41 -19.27 -2.11
C ARG A 114 10.37 -19.40 -1.01
N THR A 115 10.52 -18.65 0.08
CA THR A 115 9.57 -18.63 1.20
C THR A 115 8.17 -18.29 0.72
N SER A 116 7.21 -19.15 1.02
CA SER A 116 5.78 -18.93 0.74
C SER A 116 5.14 -18.10 1.84
N VAL A 117 4.56 -16.98 1.46
CA VAL A 117 4.02 -15.99 2.40
C VAL A 117 2.53 -15.78 2.16
N LEU A 118 1.73 -15.98 3.20
CA LEU A 118 0.32 -15.60 3.23
C LEU A 118 0.15 -14.26 3.95
N ILE A 119 -0.46 -13.29 3.29
CA ILE A 119 -0.81 -12.01 3.90
C ILE A 119 -2.31 -12.03 4.20
N LEU A 120 -2.69 -11.78 5.45
CA LEU A 120 -4.08 -11.66 5.87
C LEU A 120 -4.37 -10.23 6.33
N ALA A 121 -5.29 -9.57 5.65
CA ALA A 121 -5.77 -8.23 5.96
C ALA A 121 -7.25 -8.30 6.36
N GLY A 122 -7.62 -7.57 7.43
CA GLY A 122 -8.96 -7.60 7.98
C GLY A 122 -9.24 -8.83 8.85
N VAL A 123 -10.32 -8.75 9.62
CA VAL A 123 -10.73 -9.80 10.56
C VAL A 123 -12.00 -10.50 10.07
N SER A 124 -12.92 -9.73 9.51
CA SER A 124 -14.19 -10.26 8.99
C SER A 124 -14.71 -9.33 7.87
N PRO A 125 -14.71 -9.78 6.63
CA PRO A 125 -14.11 -11.01 6.13
C PRO A 125 -12.58 -10.96 6.14
N LYS A 126 -11.92 -12.11 6.29
CA LYS A 126 -10.48 -12.23 6.09
C LYS A 126 -10.19 -12.11 4.60
N MET A 127 -9.26 -11.25 4.22
CA MET A 127 -8.85 -11.04 2.83
C MET A 127 -7.35 -11.21 2.68
N SER A 128 -6.94 -11.68 1.52
CA SER A 128 -5.53 -11.77 1.13
C SER A 128 -5.29 -11.03 -0.17
N PRO A 129 -4.21 -10.23 -0.25
CA PRO A 129 -3.83 -9.59 -1.51
C PRO A 129 -3.39 -10.64 -2.53
N GLY A 130 -3.99 -10.58 -3.72
CA GLY A 130 -3.63 -11.45 -4.84
C GLY A 130 -2.34 -11.01 -5.53
N GLN A 131 -1.92 -11.80 -6.53
CA GLN A 131 -0.68 -11.56 -7.29
C GLN A 131 -0.64 -10.18 -7.97
N GLN A 132 -1.80 -9.66 -8.42
CA GLN A 132 -1.91 -8.38 -9.13
C GLN A 132 -2.07 -7.16 -8.19
N SER A 133 -1.91 -7.35 -6.89
CA SER A 133 -1.95 -6.27 -5.89
C SER A 133 -0.57 -5.63 -5.67
N TRP A 134 -0.56 -4.52 -4.93
CA TRP A 134 0.66 -3.90 -4.42
C TRP A 134 1.51 -4.88 -3.62
N SER A 135 0.91 -5.56 -2.65
CA SER A 135 1.61 -6.57 -1.83
C SER A 135 2.18 -7.71 -2.66
N GLY A 136 1.40 -8.20 -3.65
CA GLY A 136 1.87 -9.24 -4.58
C GLY A 136 3.12 -8.80 -5.33
N SER A 137 3.17 -7.55 -5.81
CA SER A 137 4.34 -7.01 -6.50
C SER A 137 5.55 -6.80 -5.58
N LEU A 138 5.35 -6.52 -4.28
CA LEU A 138 6.43 -6.45 -3.30
C LEU A 138 7.01 -7.84 -3.02
N LEU A 139 6.16 -8.85 -2.83
CA LEU A 139 6.62 -10.23 -2.65
C LEU A 139 7.44 -10.70 -3.84
N ASP A 140 6.95 -10.48 -5.06
CA ASP A 140 7.69 -10.82 -6.30
C ASP A 140 9.06 -10.12 -6.36
N ARG A 141 9.10 -8.82 -6.03
CA ARG A 141 10.34 -8.03 -6.04
C ARG A 141 11.38 -8.56 -5.06
N LEU A 142 10.93 -9.05 -3.91
CA LEU A 142 11.78 -9.64 -2.88
C LEU A 142 12.00 -11.15 -3.07
N GLY A 143 11.48 -11.74 -4.17
CA GLY A 143 11.62 -13.16 -4.47
C GLY A 143 10.82 -14.08 -3.55
N LEU A 144 9.87 -13.53 -2.81
CA LEU A 144 8.94 -14.29 -1.98
C LEU A 144 7.77 -14.81 -2.84
N VAL A 145 7.18 -15.93 -2.44
CA VAL A 145 6.01 -16.50 -3.13
C VAL A 145 4.75 -16.05 -2.41
N ASN A 146 3.83 -15.42 -3.14
CA ASN A 146 2.51 -15.16 -2.61
C ASN A 146 1.73 -16.48 -2.52
N ALA A 147 1.39 -16.92 -1.31
CA ALA A 147 0.69 -18.18 -1.06
C ALA A 147 -0.71 -18.24 -1.72
N THR A 148 -1.29 -17.10 -2.11
CA THR A 148 -2.54 -17.04 -2.87
C THR A 148 -2.36 -17.07 -4.38
N LYS A 149 -1.13 -17.24 -4.87
CA LYS A 149 -0.85 -17.33 -6.31
C LYS A 149 -1.63 -18.47 -6.95
N GLY A 150 -2.38 -18.14 -7.99
CA GLY A 150 -3.19 -19.13 -8.73
C GLY A 150 -4.53 -19.48 -8.08
N LEU A 151 -4.84 -18.96 -6.88
CA LEU A 151 -6.17 -19.16 -6.31
C LEU A 151 -7.22 -18.41 -7.13
N PRO A 152 -8.31 -19.07 -7.51
CA PRO A 152 -9.46 -18.42 -8.12
C PRO A 152 -10.19 -17.59 -7.03
N GLY A 153 -10.79 -16.51 -7.45
CA GLY A 153 -11.68 -15.73 -6.61
C GLY A 153 -11.42 -14.24 -6.70
N SER A 154 -12.44 -13.52 -6.32
CA SER A 154 -12.46 -12.07 -6.20
C SER A 154 -12.99 -11.70 -4.83
N SER A 155 -12.78 -10.47 -4.44
CA SER A 155 -13.46 -9.83 -3.32
C SER A 155 -14.13 -8.56 -3.84
N GLU A 156 -14.89 -7.89 -2.99
CA GLU A 156 -15.40 -6.53 -3.28
C GLU A 156 -14.27 -5.52 -3.55
N PHE A 157 -13.05 -5.85 -3.10
CA PHE A 157 -11.87 -5.03 -3.31
C PHE A 157 -11.01 -5.61 -4.44
N SER A 158 -10.85 -4.84 -5.51
CA SER A 158 -10.03 -5.24 -6.65
C SER A 158 -8.61 -5.61 -6.24
N GLY A 159 -8.14 -6.78 -6.66
CA GLY A 159 -6.82 -7.31 -6.35
C GLY A 159 -6.72 -8.08 -5.03
N TYR A 160 -7.86 -8.30 -4.34
CA TYR A 160 -7.93 -9.10 -3.11
C TYR A 160 -8.77 -10.35 -3.33
N ILE A 161 -8.52 -11.36 -2.50
CA ILE A 161 -9.22 -12.64 -2.48
C ILE A 161 -9.83 -12.82 -1.08
N THR A 162 -11.13 -13.09 -1.01
CA THR A 162 -11.77 -13.47 0.26
C THR A 162 -11.32 -14.85 0.68
N MET A 163 -10.87 -14.99 1.92
CA MET A 163 -10.33 -16.21 2.50
C MET A 163 -11.36 -16.86 3.39
N SER A 164 -12.03 -17.92 2.89
CA SER A 164 -12.85 -18.78 3.73
C SER A 164 -11.99 -19.68 4.62
N ASN A 165 -12.59 -20.31 5.62
CA ASN A 165 -11.87 -21.22 6.51
C ASN A 165 -11.31 -22.42 5.73
N GLU A 166 -12.05 -22.96 4.76
CA GLU A 166 -11.61 -24.06 3.89
C GLU A 166 -10.38 -23.65 3.08
N ARG A 167 -10.38 -22.44 2.54
CA ARG A 167 -9.21 -21.90 1.81
C ARG A 167 -8.00 -21.74 2.72
N LEU A 168 -8.20 -21.27 3.96
CA LEU A 168 -7.10 -21.16 4.93
C LEU A 168 -6.51 -22.53 5.27
N LEU A 169 -7.34 -23.55 5.45
CA LEU A 169 -6.89 -24.93 5.71
C LEU A 169 -6.18 -25.57 4.51
N ALA A 170 -6.57 -25.19 3.28
CA ALA A 170 -5.97 -25.73 2.06
C ALA A 170 -4.60 -25.11 1.71
N ILE A 171 -4.33 -23.89 2.17
CA ILE A 171 -3.07 -23.20 1.92
C ILE A 171 -2.00 -23.65 2.93
N LYS A 172 -0.79 -23.91 2.43
CA LYS A 172 0.37 -24.28 3.26
C LYS A 172 1.46 -23.20 3.12
N PRO A 173 1.30 -22.04 3.74
CA PRO A 173 2.35 -21.02 3.75
C PRO A 173 3.46 -21.40 4.72
N GLU A 174 4.66 -20.87 4.51
CA GLU A 174 5.76 -20.97 5.49
C GLU A 174 5.74 -19.79 6.48
N LYS A 175 5.16 -18.65 6.07
CA LYS A 175 4.98 -17.47 6.91
C LYS A 175 3.59 -16.87 6.73
N VAL A 176 3.02 -16.38 7.83
CA VAL A 176 1.72 -15.68 7.84
C VAL A 176 1.92 -14.25 8.36
N LEU A 177 1.59 -13.28 7.52
CA LEU A 177 1.63 -11.87 7.87
C LEU A 177 0.23 -11.37 8.20
N VAL A 178 0.04 -10.92 9.42
CA VAL A 178 -1.23 -10.38 9.92
C VAL A 178 -1.16 -8.86 9.89
N VAL A 179 -2.03 -8.25 9.08
CA VAL A 179 -2.00 -6.81 8.85
C VAL A 179 -3.09 -6.11 9.63
N ASN A 180 -2.66 -5.13 10.44
CA ASN A 180 -3.52 -4.25 11.21
C ASN A 180 -4.61 -5.00 11.99
N PRO A 181 -4.25 -5.93 12.86
CA PRO A 181 -5.23 -6.63 13.67
C PRO A 181 -5.97 -5.60 14.52
N SER A 182 -7.29 -5.61 14.46
CA SER A 182 -8.14 -4.83 15.37
C SER A 182 -8.08 -5.46 16.75
N GLY A 183 -7.37 -4.84 17.69
CA GLY A 183 -7.22 -5.33 19.05
C GLY A 183 -5.85 -5.97 19.33
N ASP A 184 -5.85 -7.00 20.15
CA ASP A 184 -4.65 -7.71 20.58
C ASP A 184 -4.12 -8.61 19.43
N ALA A 185 -2.91 -8.31 18.98
CA ALA A 185 -2.24 -9.08 17.92
C ALA A 185 -2.04 -10.56 18.33
N THR A 186 -1.81 -10.83 19.60
CA THR A 186 -1.65 -12.18 20.14
C THR A 186 -2.93 -12.98 19.98
N LYS A 187 -4.07 -12.42 20.36
CA LYS A 187 -5.39 -13.07 20.19
C LYS A 187 -5.72 -13.32 18.72
N THR A 188 -5.35 -12.40 17.84
CA THR A 188 -5.53 -12.58 16.39
C THR A 188 -4.72 -13.76 15.87
N ILE A 189 -3.44 -13.85 16.25
CA ILE A 189 -2.56 -14.97 15.88
C ILE A 189 -3.11 -16.29 16.46
N GLU A 190 -3.53 -16.32 17.72
CA GLU A 190 -4.12 -17.49 18.35
C GLU A 190 -5.39 -17.97 17.64
N SER A 191 -6.22 -17.04 17.15
CA SER A 191 -7.42 -17.37 16.35
C SER A 191 -7.11 -17.95 14.97
N LEU A 192 -5.92 -17.62 14.42
CA LEU A 192 -5.49 -18.07 13.11
C LEU A 192 -4.67 -19.38 13.16
N SER A 193 -3.96 -19.63 14.26
CA SER A 193 -3.08 -20.80 14.43
C SER A 193 -3.74 -22.14 14.10
N PRO A 194 -5.03 -22.41 14.43
CA PRO A 194 -5.68 -23.69 14.10
C PRO A 194 -5.77 -23.98 12.60
N PHE A 195 -5.72 -22.95 11.74
CA PHE A 195 -5.73 -23.12 10.28
C PHE A 195 -4.37 -23.55 9.73
N PHE A 196 -3.30 -23.41 10.51
CA PHE A 196 -1.92 -23.64 10.08
C PHE A 196 -1.16 -24.51 11.09
N PRO A 197 -1.56 -25.79 11.28
CA PRO A 197 -1.02 -26.64 12.37
C PRO A 197 0.49 -26.93 12.23
N GLY A 198 1.06 -26.72 11.04
CA GLY A 198 2.51 -26.88 10.81
C GLY A 198 3.35 -25.66 11.16
N LEU A 199 2.73 -24.51 11.49
CA LEU A 199 3.45 -23.27 11.77
C LEU A 199 3.65 -23.07 13.28
N LYS A 200 4.80 -22.50 13.65
CA LYS A 200 5.09 -22.01 15.01
C LYS A 200 4.59 -20.58 15.18
N LYS A 201 4.42 -20.10 16.41
CA LYS A 201 4.09 -18.69 16.68
C LYS A 201 5.07 -17.70 16.03
N THR A 202 6.33 -18.07 15.91
CA THR A 202 7.40 -17.28 15.24
C THR A 202 7.23 -17.14 13.73
N ASP A 203 6.39 -17.99 13.11
CA ASP A 203 6.08 -17.93 11.68
C ASP A 203 4.97 -16.93 11.37
N PHE A 204 4.33 -16.39 12.40
CA PHE A 204 3.37 -15.30 12.31
C PHE A 204 4.03 -13.97 12.61
N LYS A 205 3.84 -12.98 11.76
CA LYS A 205 4.39 -11.63 11.93
C LYS A 205 3.29 -10.58 11.76
N VAL A 206 3.22 -9.65 12.70
CA VAL A 206 2.31 -8.50 12.60
C VAL A 206 2.97 -7.44 11.74
N MET A 207 2.23 -6.90 10.77
CA MET A 207 2.72 -5.93 9.82
C MET A 207 1.84 -4.68 9.78
N ASP A 208 2.44 -3.55 9.48
CA ASP A 208 1.71 -2.31 9.29
C ASP A 208 0.89 -2.35 7.99
N TYR A 209 -0.26 -1.70 8.01
CA TYR A 209 -1.11 -1.52 6.82
C TYR A 209 -0.39 -0.71 5.72
N TYR A 210 0.20 0.43 6.13
CA TYR A 210 0.95 1.26 5.19
C TYR A 210 2.33 0.65 4.89
N GLY A 211 2.66 0.66 3.62
CA GLY A 211 3.84 0.00 3.06
C GLY A 211 3.53 -1.39 2.53
N LEU A 212 2.73 -2.20 3.24
CA LEU A 212 2.43 -3.57 2.79
C LEU A 212 1.11 -3.68 2.02
N ILE A 213 0.01 -3.11 2.49
CA ILE A 213 -1.30 -3.17 1.83
C ILE A 213 -1.54 -1.94 0.96
N ASN A 214 -1.29 -0.77 1.52
CA ASN A 214 -1.32 0.50 0.83
C ASN A 214 0.11 1.07 0.82
N PRO A 215 0.65 1.52 -0.32
CA PRO A 215 1.99 2.09 -0.39
C PRO A 215 2.25 3.15 0.67
N GLY A 216 1.29 4.02 0.90
CA GLY A 216 1.38 5.08 1.90
C GLY A 216 2.47 6.10 1.57
N SER A 217 3.61 5.98 2.21
CA SER A 217 4.79 6.84 2.01
C SER A 217 6.03 6.04 1.66
N LEU A 218 7.07 6.71 1.16
CA LEU A 218 8.36 6.05 0.87
C LEU A 218 8.97 5.42 2.12
N SER A 219 8.82 6.05 3.29
CA SER A 219 9.27 5.48 4.57
C SER A 219 8.48 4.23 4.98
N SER A 220 7.17 4.22 4.74
CA SER A 220 6.33 3.04 4.99
C SER A 220 6.73 1.88 4.08
N ILE A 221 6.98 2.16 2.80
CA ILE A 221 7.47 1.17 1.83
C ILE A 221 8.80 0.60 2.28
N LYS A 222 9.76 1.46 2.65
CA LYS A 222 11.08 1.04 3.13
C LYS A 222 10.96 0.10 4.34
N LYS A 223 10.13 0.46 5.32
CA LYS A 223 9.87 -0.36 6.52
C LYS A 223 9.27 -1.72 6.16
N ALA A 224 8.27 -1.73 5.25
CA ALA A 224 7.66 -2.98 4.80
C ALA A 224 8.68 -3.88 4.08
N CYS A 225 9.51 -3.32 3.18
CA CYS A 225 10.53 -4.08 2.47
C CYS A 225 11.59 -4.65 3.43
N SER A 226 12.08 -3.86 4.41
CA SER A 226 12.99 -4.38 5.44
C SER A 226 12.37 -5.56 6.18
N ASN A 227 11.15 -5.40 6.69
CA ASN A 227 10.46 -6.46 7.43
C ASN A 227 10.20 -7.72 6.60
N LEU A 228 9.97 -7.59 5.29
CA LEU A 228 9.81 -8.72 4.37
C LEU A 228 11.13 -9.40 4.03
N SER A 229 12.23 -8.64 3.97
CA SER A 229 13.57 -9.19 3.71
C SER A 229 14.11 -10.05 4.87
N ASP A 230 13.53 -9.87 6.07
CA ASP A 230 13.88 -10.61 7.30
C ASP A 230 13.01 -11.88 7.51
N LEU A 231 12.30 -12.35 6.47
CA LEU A 231 11.50 -13.57 6.50
C LEU A 231 12.29 -14.79 6.04
#